data_19277af676074545b8658ae0c434c025
#
_entry.id   19277af676074545b8658ae0c434c025
#
_cell.length_a   1.000
_cell.length_b   1.000
_cell.length_c   1.000
_cell.angle_alpha   90.00
_cell.angle_beta   90.00
_cell.angle_gamma   90.00
#
_symmetry.space_group_name_H-M   'P 1'
#
loop_
_entity.id
_entity.type
_entity.pdbx_description
1 polymer ?
#
loop_
_entity_poly.entity_id
_entity_poly.type
_entity_poly.pdbx_seq_one_letter_code
_entity_poly.pdbx_strand_id
1 'polypeptide(L)'
;GVRVVIELKRDATPEVVLNQLHKFTPLQTSFGSNILALKNGMPTQFGIREILETFIDYRIEVIIKRTSFDLYKAREKEHVLIGLAVAIENIDKMIAIIRASKDANEAKAEIVKTKWQSKNLAALLHKNNDDRLAKKIEGFTYLSNEQAKAILELRLQRLTGLERNKVENDLLEIS
;
A
#
# COMPACT_ATOMS: atom_id res chain seq x y z
N GLY A 1 35.85 13.08 16.32
CA GLY A 1 35.62 12.86 17.74
C GLY A 1 36.87 13.22 18.55
N VAL A 2 36.69 13.49 19.85
CA VAL A 2 37.83 13.78 20.76
C VAL A 2 38.47 12.46 21.16
N ARG A 3 39.79 12.42 21.08
CA ARG A 3 40.61 11.26 21.50
C ARG A 3 41.56 11.73 22.60
N VAL A 4 41.54 11.04 23.73
CA VAL A 4 42.49 11.25 24.83
C VAL A 4 43.55 10.17 24.76
N VAL A 5 44.83 10.56 24.67
CA VAL A 5 45.97 9.64 24.62
C VAL A 5 46.81 9.87 25.91
N ILE A 6 47.10 8.81 26.61
CA ILE A 6 47.90 8.82 27.81
C ILE A 6 49.20 8.06 27.52
N GLU A 7 50.31 8.78 27.47
CA GLU A 7 51.64 8.18 27.28
C GLU A 7 52.26 7.80 28.62
N LEU A 8 52.76 6.58 28.70
CA LEU A 8 53.37 6.04 29.93
C LEU A 8 54.86 6.12 29.87
N LYS A 9 55.51 6.25 31.04
CA LYS A 9 56.96 6.11 31.19
C LYS A 9 57.36 4.67 30.90
N ARG A 10 58.63 4.44 30.48
CA ARG A 10 59.14 3.12 30.05
C ARG A 10 58.98 2.01 31.08
N ASP A 11 59.02 2.34 32.37
CA ASP A 11 58.95 1.38 33.48
C ASP A 11 57.53 1.16 34.02
N ALA A 12 56.51 1.78 33.42
CA ALA A 12 55.13 1.68 33.86
C ALA A 12 54.38 0.55 33.13
N THR A 13 53.72 -0.33 33.90
CA THR A 13 52.87 -1.39 33.35
C THR A 13 51.50 -0.82 32.94
N PRO A 14 51.12 -0.85 31.66
CA PRO A 14 49.90 -0.21 31.19
C PRO A 14 48.62 -0.68 31.87
N GLU A 15 48.51 -1.97 32.15
CA GLU A 15 47.33 -2.56 32.82
C GLU A 15 47.12 -2.04 34.23
N VAL A 16 48.24 -1.88 34.98
CA VAL A 16 48.19 -1.36 36.36
C VAL A 16 47.73 0.09 36.36
N VAL A 17 48.25 0.91 35.44
CA VAL A 17 47.84 2.32 35.31
C VAL A 17 46.39 2.43 34.89
N LEU A 18 45.93 1.59 33.95
CA LEU A 18 44.53 1.57 33.52
C LEU A 18 43.59 1.22 34.68
N ASN A 19 43.91 0.18 35.46
CA ASN A 19 43.15 -0.21 36.63
C ASN A 19 43.13 0.87 37.71
N GLN A 20 44.22 1.60 37.89
CA GLN A 20 44.29 2.75 38.80
C GLN A 20 43.39 3.91 38.28
N LEU A 21 43.41 4.19 36.98
CA LEU A 21 42.55 5.22 36.39
C LEU A 21 41.08 4.86 36.55
N HIS A 22 40.69 3.61 36.35
CA HIS A 22 39.32 3.15 36.59
C HIS A 22 38.89 3.26 38.05
N LYS A 23 39.83 3.01 39.00
CA LYS A 23 39.53 3.00 40.42
C LYS A 23 39.51 4.41 41.06
N PHE A 24 40.45 5.28 40.65
CA PHE A 24 40.67 6.57 41.30
C PHE A 24 40.17 7.79 40.50
N THR A 25 39.67 7.58 39.28
CA THR A 25 39.14 8.66 38.48
C THR A 25 37.74 8.31 37.93
N PRO A 26 36.94 9.27 37.51
CA PRO A 26 35.64 9.01 36.90
C PRO A 26 35.75 8.52 35.43
N LEU A 27 36.83 7.82 35.07
CA LEU A 27 37.01 7.27 33.73
C LEU A 27 35.94 6.25 33.38
N GLN A 28 35.47 5.53 34.38
CA GLN A 28 34.29 4.66 34.27
C GLN A 28 33.24 5.13 35.28
N THR A 29 32.08 5.50 34.79
CA THR A 29 30.96 5.92 35.62
C THR A 29 29.70 5.19 35.19
N SER A 30 28.79 4.94 36.11
CA SER A 30 27.48 4.37 35.82
C SER A 30 26.47 5.48 35.71
N PHE A 31 25.64 5.40 34.66
CA PHE A 31 24.53 6.29 34.43
C PHE A 31 23.21 5.54 34.59
N GLY A 32 22.40 5.91 35.57
CA GLY A 32 21.07 5.36 35.76
C GLY A 32 20.09 5.99 34.75
N SER A 33 19.70 5.25 33.74
CA SER A 33 18.69 5.73 32.80
C SER A 33 17.28 5.43 33.31
N ASN A 34 16.43 6.43 33.34
CA ASN A 34 15.01 6.30 33.63
C ASN A 34 14.22 6.73 32.38
N ILE A 35 13.80 5.76 31.58
CA ILE A 35 13.11 6.00 30.30
C ILE A 35 11.61 5.91 30.55
N LEU A 36 10.92 7.05 30.53
CA LEU A 36 9.48 7.14 30.62
C LEU A 36 8.92 7.49 29.23
N ALA A 37 8.04 6.66 28.70
CA ALA A 37 7.38 6.89 27.40
C ALA A 37 5.92 6.43 27.43
N LEU A 38 5.16 6.83 26.42
CA LEU A 38 3.77 6.42 26.28
C LEU A 38 3.69 5.11 25.47
N LYS A 39 3.08 4.07 26.10
CA LYS A 39 2.69 2.83 25.43
C LYS A 39 1.17 2.77 25.38
N ASN A 40 0.59 2.76 24.20
CA ASN A 40 -0.87 2.77 24.01
C ASN A 40 -1.60 3.88 24.79
N GLY A 41 -0.99 5.07 24.83
CA GLY A 41 -1.55 6.23 25.54
C GLY A 41 -1.30 6.25 27.06
N MET A 42 -0.67 5.23 27.64
CA MET A 42 -0.34 5.15 29.06
C MET A 42 1.15 5.38 29.30
N PRO A 43 1.52 6.23 30.28
CA PRO A 43 2.91 6.41 30.66
C PRO A 43 3.45 5.12 31.28
N THR A 44 4.53 4.62 30.70
CA THR A 44 5.18 3.38 31.10
C THR A 44 6.68 3.62 31.26
N GLN A 45 7.27 3.09 32.32
CA GLN A 45 8.72 3.11 32.52
C GLN A 45 9.32 1.90 31.80
N PHE A 46 10.30 2.13 30.95
CA PHE A 46 10.92 1.10 30.12
C PHE A 46 12.35 0.77 30.52
N GLY A 47 12.68 -0.52 30.50
CA GLY A 47 14.05 -0.99 30.34
C GLY A 47 14.47 -0.89 28.86
N ILE A 48 15.78 -0.94 28.61
CA ILE A 48 16.34 -0.85 27.25
C ILE A 48 15.78 -1.94 26.32
N ARG A 49 15.70 -3.17 26.80
CA ARG A 49 15.17 -4.30 26.04
C ARG A 49 13.68 -4.08 25.71
N GLU A 50 12.91 -3.71 26.70
CA GLU A 50 11.47 -3.53 26.57
C GLU A 50 11.09 -2.39 25.60
N ILE A 51 11.86 -1.29 25.59
CA ILE A 51 11.63 -0.20 24.64
C ILE A 51 11.93 -0.62 23.21
N LEU A 52 12.98 -1.46 23.00
CA LEU A 52 13.30 -1.97 21.67
C LEU A 52 12.23 -2.96 21.17
N GLU A 53 11.76 -3.86 22.01
CA GLU A 53 10.65 -4.78 21.67
C GLU A 53 9.38 -3.99 21.33
N THR A 54 9.01 -3.03 22.17
CA THR A 54 7.82 -2.17 21.94
C THR A 54 7.95 -1.34 20.64
N PHE A 55 9.16 -0.88 20.33
CA PHE A 55 9.41 -0.16 19.07
C PHE A 55 9.24 -1.07 17.86
N ILE A 56 9.73 -2.30 17.92
CA ILE A 56 9.59 -3.28 16.84
C ILE A 56 8.11 -3.60 16.62
N ASP A 57 7.36 -3.88 17.68
CA ASP A 57 5.92 -4.15 17.61
C ASP A 57 5.15 -2.99 16.97
N TYR A 58 5.43 -1.77 17.40
CA TYR A 58 4.87 -0.56 16.80
C TYR A 58 5.21 -0.44 15.31
N ARG A 59 6.46 -0.72 14.92
CA ARG A 59 6.87 -0.68 13.50
C ARG A 59 6.14 -1.71 12.67
N ILE A 60 5.96 -2.91 13.19
CA ILE A 60 5.19 -3.97 12.53
C ILE A 60 3.74 -3.51 12.31
N GLU A 61 3.10 -2.95 13.33
CA GLU A 61 1.73 -2.43 13.23
C GLU A 61 1.60 -1.33 12.16
N VAL A 62 2.54 -0.38 12.14
CA VAL A 62 2.56 0.70 11.15
C VAL A 62 2.72 0.14 9.72
N ILE A 63 3.62 -0.84 9.53
CA ILE A 63 3.83 -1.48 8.22
C ILE A 63 2.57 -2.19 7.77
N ILE A 64 1.93 -2.97 8.65
CA ILE A 64 0.68 -3.68 8.33
C ILE A 64 -0.42 -2.69 7.92
N LYS A 65 -0.63 -1.61 8.68
CA LYS A 65 -1.63 -0.58 8.36
C LYS A 65 -1.35 0.10 7.03
N ARG A 66 -0.10 0.45 6.76
CA ARG A 66 0.32 1.05 5.49
C ARG A 66 0.06 0.09 4.33
N THR A 67 0.56 -1.15 4.43
CA THR A 67 0.41 -2.14 3.36
C THR A 67 -1.06 -2.48 3.09
N SER A 68 -1.90 -2.56 4.15
CA SER A 68 -3.34 -2.77 4.01
C SER A 68 -4.02 -1.61 3.28
N PHE A 69 -3.60 -0.38 3.54
CA PHE A 69 -4.10 0.80 2.83
C PHE A 69 -3.68 0.80 1.35
N ASP A 70 -2.41 0.49 1.08
CA ASP A 70 -1.88 0.42 -0.28
C ASP A 70 -2.59 -0.69 -1.09
N LEU A 71 -2.82 -1.85 -0.46
CA LEU A 71 -3.59 -2.95 -1.05
C LEU A 71 -5.04 -2.54 -1.37
N TYR A 72 -5.69 -1.85 -0.42
CA TYR A 72 -7.05 -1.34 -0.65
C TYR A 72 -7.09 -0.40 -1.87
N LYS A 73 -6.14 0.53 -1.95
CA LYS A 73 -6.04 1.47 -3.09
C LYS A 73 -5.74 0.77 -4.41
N ALA A 74 -4.86 -0.23 -4.41
CA ALA A 74 -4.57 -1.03 -5.60
C ALA A 74 -5.82 -1.78 -6.09
N ARG A 75 -6.57 -2.42 -5.18
CA ARG A 75 -7.83 -3.12 -5.51
C ARG A 75 -8.91 -2.17 -6.04
N GLU A 76 -9.02 -0.96 -5.53
CA GLU A 76 -9.95 0.04 -6.05
C GLU A 76 -9.59 0.44 -7.49
N LYS A 77 -8.31 0.69 -7.74
CA LYS A 77 -7.81 1.01 -9.08
C LYS A 77 -8.05 -0.15 -10.05
N GLU A 78 -7.71 -1.37 -9.64
CA GLU A 78 -7.93 -2.59 -10.40
C GLU A 78 -9.41 -2.77 -10.76
N HIS A 79 -10.33 -2.61 -9.80
CA HIS A 79 -11.76 -2.70 -10.03
C HIS A 79 -12.23 -1.75 -11.14
N VAL A 80 -11.75 -0.51 -11.12
CA VAL A 80 -12.07 0.48 -12.16
C VAL A 80 -11.49 0.06 -13.52
N LEU A 81 -10.23 -0.38 -13.58
CA LEU A 81 -9.56 -0.80 -14.81
C LEU A 81 -10.25 -2.00 -15.46
N ILE A 82 -10.73 -2.97 -14.68
CA ILE A 82 -11.52 -4.09 -15.19
C ILE A 82 -12.81 -3.58 -15.86
N GLY A 83 -13.51 -2.63 -15.23
CA GLY A 83 -14.69 -2.01 -15.83
C GLY A 83 -14.39 -1.31 -17.14
N LEU A 84 -13.27 -0.61 -17.22
CA LEU A 84 -12.82 0.05 -18.46
C LEU A 84 -12.46 -0.95 -19.55
N ALA A 85 -11.80 -2.06 -19.22
CA ALA A 85 -11.49 -3.13 -20.16
C ALA A 85 -12.77 -3.72 -20.78
N VAL A 86 -13.79 -4.02 -19.95
CA VAL A 86 -15.09 -4.50 -20.42
C VAL A 86 -15.79 -3.45 -21.31
N ALA A 87 -15.70 -2.17 -20.99
CA ALA A 87 -16.27 -1.09 -21.79
C ALA A 87 -15.60 -0.98 -23.15
N ILE A 88 -14.27 -1.11 -23.22
CA ILE A 88 -13.51 -1.07 -24.48
C ILE A 88 -13.85 -2.28 -25.37
N GLU A 89 -13.99 -3.47 -24.81
CA GLU A 89 -14.41 -4.65 -25.56
C GLU A 89 -15.82 -4.51 -26.16
N ASN A 90 -16.70 -3.73 -25.54
CA ASN A 90 -18.09 -3.52 -25.94
C ASN A 90 -18.39 -2.08 -26.36
N ILE A 91 -17.42 -1.38 -26.94
CA ILE A 91 -17.45 0.06 -27.16
C ILE A 91 -18.67 0.52 -27.96
N ASP A 92 -19.03 -0.20 -29.03
CA ASP A 92 -20.16 0.19 -29.89
C ASP A 92 -21.49 0.16 -29.14
N LYS A 93 -21.70 -0.89 -28.34
CA LYS A 93 -22.90 -1.04 -27.50
C LYS A 93 -22.92 0.02 -26.40
N MET A 94 -21.76 0.33 -25.83
CA MET A 94 -21.61 1.37 -24.79
C MET A 94 -21.99 2.75 -25.35
N ILE A 95 -21.46 3.11 -26.52
CA ILE A 95 -21.77 4.36 -27.21
C ILE A 95 -23.27 4.46 -27.58
N ALA A 96 -23.89 3.36 -28.03
CA ALA A 96 -25.29 3.33 -28.32
C ALA A 96 -26.15 3.64 -27.09
N ILE A 97 -25.85 3.06 -25.93
CA ILE A 97 -26.56 3.33 -24.67
C ILE A 97 -26.39 4.81 -24.27
N ILE A 98 -25.16 5.33 -24.30
CA ILE A 98 -24.88 6.72 -23.91
C ILE A 98 -25.62 7.70 -24.78
N ARG A 99 -25.68 7.45 -26.09
CA ARG A 99 -26.41 8.32 -27.05
C ARG A 99 -27.94 8.23 -26.93
N ALA A 100 -28.46 7.09 -26.51
CA ALA A 100 -29.90 6.88 -26.32
C ALA A 100 -30.42 7.49 -25.00
N SER A 101 -29.54 7.69 -24.01
CA SER A 101 -29.90 8.24 -22.71
C SER A 101 -30.00 9.75 -22.71
N LYS A 102 -30.94 10.29 -21.95
CA LYS A 102 -31.21 11.73 -21.86
C LYS A 102 -30.21 12.47 -20.98
N ASP A 103 -29.72 11.78 -19.96
CA ASP A 103 -28.77 12.34 -19.02
C ASP A 103 -27.74 11.27 -18.55
N ALA A 104 -26.70 11.71 -17.81
CA ALA A 104 -25.66 10.85 -17.32
C ALA A 104 -26.17 9.84 -16.27
N ASN A 105 -27.21 10.15 -15.53
CA ASN A 105 -27.78 9.27 -14.51
C ASN A 105 -28.56 8.11 -15.15
N GLU A 106 -29.32 8.42 -16.21
CA GLU A 106 -30.00 7.40 -17.01
C GLU A 106 -29.02 6.49 -17.71
N ALA A 107 -27.97 7.05 -18.33
CA ALA A 107 -26.89 6.28 -18.95
C ALA A 107 -26.21 5.36 -17.94
N LYS A 108 -25.89 5.85 -16.75
CA LYS A 108 -25.31 5.07 -15.67
C LYS A 108 -26.21 3.90 -15.25
N ALA A 109 -27.50 4.14 -15.06
CA ALA A 109 -28.47 3.12 -14.66
C ALA A 109 -28.58 2.01 -15.72
N GLU A 110 -28.61 2.36 -17.00
CA GLU A 110 -28.66 1.40 -18.10
C GLU A 110 -27.35 0.60 -18.25
N ILE A 111 -26.20 1.24 -18.09
CA ILE A 111 -24.89 0.55 -18.10
C ILE A 111 -24.81 -0.51 -16.99
N VAL A 112 -25.27 -0.19 -15.78
CA VAL A 112 -25.25 -1.12 -14.63
C VAL A 112 -26.23 -2.29 -14.80
N LYS A 113 -27.41 -2.05 -15.40
CA LYS A 113 -28.43 -3.08 -15.66
C LYS A 113 -28.06 -4.02 -16.81
N THR A 114 -27.24 -3.56 -17.74
CA THR A 114 -26.91 -4.30 -18.96
C THR A 114 -25.91 -5.41 -18.65
N LYS A 115 -26.12 -6.58 -19.26
CA LYS A 115 -25.14 -7.67 -19.29
C LYS A 115 -24.08 -7.41 -20.33
N TRP A 116 -22.82 -7.45 -19.91
CA TRP A 116 -21.66 -7.20 -20.74
C TRP A 116 -20.90 -8.50 -21.00
N GLN A 117 -20.58 -8.77 -22.24
CA GLN A 117 -19.76 -9.90 -22.63
C GLN A 117 -18.29 -9.51 -22.54
N SER A 118 -17.45 -10.33 -21.89
CA SER A 118 -16.01 -10.13 -21.89
C SER A 118 -15.31 -11.46 -22.09
N LYS A 119 -14.53 -11.55 -23.15
CA LYS A 119 -13.74 -12.74 -23.48
C LYS A 119 -12.55 -12.92 -22.55
N ASN A 120 -11.96 -11.81 -22.08
CA ASN A 120 -10.78 -11.79 -21.22
C ASN A 120 -11.13 -11.76 -19.73
N LEU A 121 -12.40 -11.56 -19.38
CA LEU A 121 -12.83 -11.43 -17.99
C LEU A 121 -12.50 -12.68 -17.17
N ALA A 122 -12.65 -13.87 -17.74
CA ALA A 122 -12.33 -15.12 -17.06
C ALA A 122 -10.83 -15.19 -16.70
N ALA A 123 -9.95 -14.78 -17.60
CA ALA A 123 -8.50 -14.75 -17.36
C ALA A 123 -8.11 -13.68 -16.30
N LEU A 124 -8.75 -12.53 -16.34
CA LEU A 124 -8.53 -11.42 -15.37
C LEU A 124 -9.07 -11.75 -13.97
N LEU A 125 -10.19 -12.47 -13.89
CA LEU A 125 -10.84 -12.80 -12.61
C LEU A 125 -10.27 -14.06 -11.95
N HIS A 126 -9.63 -14.96 -12.69
CA HIS A 126 -8.90 -16.10 -12.09
C HIS A 126 -7.67 -15.67 -11.30
N LYS A 127 -7.09 -14.51 -11.61
CA LYS A 127 -5.98 -13.94 -10.84
C LYS A 127 -6.43 -13.21 -9.57
N ASN A 128 -7.66 -12.72 -9.52
CA ASN A 128 -8.10 -11.80 -8.48
C ASN A 128 -9.43 -12.24 -7.88
N ASN A 129 -9.42 -12.59 -6.60
CA ASN A 129 -10.63 -12.91 -5.81
C ASN A 129 -11.42 -11.63 -5.46
N ASP A 130 -11.88 -10.83 -6.45
CA ASP A 130 -12.72 -9.68 -6.16
C ASP A 130 -14.21 -10.08 -6.12
N ASP A 131 -14.71 -10.30 -4.90
CA ASP A 131 -16.13 -10.62 -4.63
C ASP A 131 -17.10 -9.52 -5.07
N ARG A 132 -16.61 -8.30 -5.36
CA ARG A 132 -17.41 -7.16 -5.84
C ARG A 132 -17.86 -7.31 -7.30
N LEU A 133 -17.23 -8.19 -8.05
CA LEU A 133 -17.65 -8.61 -9.40
C LEU A 133 -18.63 -9.78 -9.38
N ALA A 134 -19.25 -10.04 -8.27
CA ALA A 134 -19.95 -11.24 -7.86
C ALA A 134 -21.30 -11.50 -8.52
N LYS A 135 -21.44 -11.35 -9.83
CA LYS A 135 -22.51 -12.04 -10.56
C LYS A 135 -21.98 -12.53 -11.90
N LYS A 136 -21.07 -13.50 -11.85
CA LYS A 136 -20.60 -14.24 -13.03
C LYS A 136 -21.68 -15.21 -13.49
N ILE A 137 -22.13 -15.06 -14.71
CA ILE A 137 -22.78 -16.11 -15.44
C ILE A 137 -22.01 -16.23 -16.77
N GLU A 138 -21.24 -17.31 -16.94
CA GLU A 138 -20.64 -17.79 -18.18
C GLU A 138 -20.24 -16.70 -19.21
N GLY A 139 -19.15 -15.97 -18.97
CA GLY A 139 -18.62 -14.97 -19.89
C GLY A 139 -19.37 -13.63 -19.93
N PHE A 140 -20.34 -13.44 -19.06
CA PHE A 140 -21.07 -12.16 -18.87
C PHE A 140 -20.81 -11.58 -17.49
N THR A 141 -20.76 -10.27 -17.40
CA THR A 141 -20.62 -9.53 -16.14
C THR A 141 -21.56 -8.32 -16.10
N TYR A 142 -21.82 -7.85 -14.89
CA TYR A 142 -22.48 -6.57 -14.65
C TYR A 142 -21.45 -5.57 -14.14
N LEU A 143 -21.56 -4.34 -14.57
CA LEU A 143 -20.68 -3.26 -14.10
C LEU A 143 -21.24 -2.64 -12.81
N SER A 144 -20.32 -2.26 -11.90
CA SER A 144 -20.70 -1.54 -10.69
C SER A 144 -21.01 -0.07 -10.97
N ASN A 145 -21.62 0.58 -9.99
CA ASN A 145 -21.88 2.03 -10.06
C ASN A 145 -20.62 2.88 -10.21
N GLU A 146 -19.52 2.43 -9.59
CA GLU A 146 -18.21 3.08 -9.63
C GLU A 146 -17.57 2.92 -11.00
N GLN A 147 -17.63 1.71 -11.55
CA GLN A 147 -17.17 1.42 -12.92
C GLN A 147 -17.94 2.20 -13.96
N ALA A 148 -19.28 2.23 -13.86
CA ALA A 148 -20.11 2.99 -14.78
C ALA A 148 -19.81 4.49 -14.73
N LYS A 149 -19.58 5.06 -13.55
CA LYS A 149 -19.14 6.44 -13.37
C LYS A 149 -17.80 6.70 -14.05
N ALA A 150 -16.80 5.84 -13.80
CA ALA A 150 -15.48 5.96 -14.40
C ALA A 150 -15.53 5.88 -15.95
N ILE A 151 -16.41 5.02 -16.49
CA ILE A 151 -16.63 4.90 -17.94
C ILE A 151 -17.22 6.19 -18.52
N LEU A 152 -18.21 6.80 -17.87
CA LEU A 152 -18.82 8.04 -18.33
C LEU A 152 -17.90 9.26 -18.22
N GLU A 153 -16.95 9.25 -17.26
CA GLU A 153 -15.91 10.28 -17.10
C GLU A 153 -14.74 10.15 -18.08
N LEU A 154 -14.66 9.02 -18.82
CA LEU A 154 -13.64 8.83 -19.85
C LEU A 154 -13.76 9.88 -20.98
N ARG A 155 -12.67 10.60 -21.20
CA ARG A 155 -12.57 11.45 -22.39
C ARG A 155 -12.45 10.57 -23.64
N LEU A 156 -13.19 10.93 -24.70
CA LEU A 156 -13.17 10.22 -26.01
C LEU A 156 -11.75 10.02 -26.58
N GLN A 157 -10.81 10.89 -26.26
CA GLN A 157 -9.40 10.76 -26.64
C GLN A 157 -8.72 9.52 -26.05
N ARG A 158 -9.20 8.97 -24.93
CA ARG A 158 -8.68 7.75 -24.29
C ARG A 158 -9.22 6.44 -24.88
N LEU A 159 -10.10 6.51 -25.85
CA LEU A 159 -10.67 5.35 -26.54
C LEU A 159 -9.91 4.93 -27.80
N THR A 160 -8.75 5.57 -28.08
CA THR A 160 -7.90 5.22 -29.20
C THR A 160 -7.12 3.93 -28.93
N GLY A 161 -6.76 3.20 -29.99
CA GLY A 161 -6.10 1.89 -29.88
C GLY A 161 -4.79 1.86 -29.07
N LEU A 162 -4.09 3.01 -28.95
CA LEU A 162 -2.88 3.16 -28.11
C LEU A 162 -3.19 3.07 -26.60
N GLU A 163 -4.38 3.48 -26.17
CA GLU A 163 -4.74 3.42 -24.74
C GLU A 163 -5.39 2.08 -24.35
N ARG A 164 -5.90 1.31 -25.28
CA ARG A 164 -6.30 -0.08 -25.05
C ARG A 164 -5.15 -0.91 -24.51
N ASN A 165 -3.98 -0.83 -25.16
CA ASN A 165 -2.76 -1.50 -24.71
C ASN A 165 -2.27 -0.97 -23.36
N LYS A 166 -2.50 0.30 -23.05
CA LYS A 166 -2.13 0.90 -21.77
C LYS A 166 -3.00 0.39 -20.62
N VAL A 167 -4.31 0.28 -20.81
CA VAL A 167 -5.22 -0.29 -19.80
C VAL A 167 -4.88 -1.77 -19.53
N GLU A 168 -4.54 -2.54 -20.57
CA GLU A 168 -4.10 -3.93 -20.43
C GLU A 168 -2.75 -4.03 -19.67
N ASN A 169 -1.79 -3.14 -19.97
CA ASN A 169 -0.50 -3.07 -19.27
C ASN A 169 -0.66 -2.61 -17.82
N ASP A 170 -1.46 -1.59 -17.54
CA ASP A 170 -1.75 -1.10 -16.18
C ASP A 170 -2.43 -2.18 -15.32
N LEU A 171 -3.27 -3.04 -15.92
CA LEU A 171 -3.86 -4.19 -15.25
C LEU A 171 -2.81 -5.25 -14.92
N LEU A 172 -1.86 -5.50 -15.83
CA LEU A 172 -0.77 -6.46 -15.61
C LEU A 172 0.22 -6.00 -14.54
N GLU A 173 0.45 -4.70 -14.40
CA GLU A 173 1.33 -4.14 -13.35
C GLU A 173 0.71 -4.19 -11.95
N ILE A 174 -0.63 -4.19 -11.84
CA ILE A 174 -1.33 -4.17 -10.54
C ILE A 174 -1.66 -5.59 -10.06
N SER A 175 -1.75 -6.55 -10.98
CA SER A 175 -2.03 -7.97 -10.67
C SER A 175 -0.78 -8.73 -10.22
#